data_bb18ab761d0e28b82b68574bf13f7ee2
#
_entry.id   bb18ab761d0e28b82b68574bf13f7ee2
#
_cell.length_a   1.000
_cell.length_b   1.000
_cell.length_c   1.000
_cell.angle_alpha   90.00
_cell.angle_beta   90.00
_cell.angle_gamma   90.00
#
_symmetry.space_group_name_H-M   'P 1'
#
loop_
_entity.id
_entity.type
_entity.pdbx_description
1 polymer ?
#
loop_
_entity_poly.entity_id
_entity_poly.type
_entity_poly.pdbx_seq_one_letter_code
_entity_poly.pdbx_strand_id
1 'polypeptide(L)'
;MLTIGFGHRARQGKNSAAVAMINACPVGTEVRMYAYADALRAEVKAAVNEAGGLKALINRGYVWEGSGVCGCGESMDAHSEPFLANHAPNEMLREEYFPDWVKAEDGKPRTLLQWWGTDYRRAQDVNYWVRQLTARLHREQPDVALITDVRFPNEVDAIHQAGGYVIKVTRTTPPDVLVPSHPSEDELSDYTGWDFEIKAKDMAELRKQAEAIYRKIAGKHGI
;
A
#
# COMPACT_ATOMS: atom_id res chain seq x y z
N MET A 1 -15.81 14.12 -6.82
CA MET A 1 -14.60 13.26 -6.83
C MET A 1 -15.04 11.81 -6.95
N LEU A 2 -14.61 11.11 -7.98
CA LEU A 2 -14.80 9.66 -8.14
C LEU A 2 -13.57 8.94 -7.55
N THR A 3 -13.78 7.94 -6.67
CA THR A 3 -12.70 7.15 -6.08
C THR A 3 -12.76 5.71 -6.59
N ILE A 4 -11.64 5.19 -7.11
CA ILE A 4 -11.51 3.82 -7.60
C ILE A 4 -10.30 3.17 -6.95
N GLY A 5 -10.51 2.09 -6.20
CA GLY A 5 -9.47 1.31 -5.56
C GLY A 5 -9.13 0.05 -6.35
N PHE A 6 -7.84 -0.28 -6.42
CA PHE A 6 -7.33 -1.52 -7.01
C PHE A 6 -6.72 -2.38 -5.91
N GLY A 7 -7.28 -3.55 -5.72
CA GLY A 7 -6.87 -4.45 -4.66
C GLY A 7 -6.42 -5.82 -5.15
N HIS A 8 -6.15 -6.71 -4.21
CA HIS A 8 -5.56 -8.03 -4.33
C HIS A 8 -4.02 -8.02 -4.25
N ARG A 9 -3.39 -9.16 -4.48
CA ARG A 9 -1.96 -9.43 -4.24
C ARG A 9 -1.01 -8.50 -4.99
N ALA A 10 0.23 -8.42 -4.55
CA ALA A 10 1.30 -7.69 -5.24
C ALA A 10 1.54 -8.21 -6.67
N ARG A 11 2.13 -7.36 -7.52
CA ARG A 11 2.53 -7.69 -8.91
C ARG A 11 1.42 -8.18 -9.84
N GLN A 12 0.16 -7.97 -9.51
CA GLN A 12 -0.99 -8.34 -10.35
C GLN A 12 -1.31 -7.31 -11.46
N GLY A 13 -0.60 -6.17 -11.53
CA GLY A 13 -0.81 -5.15 -12.56
C GLY A 13 -1.71 -3.99 -12.15
N LYS A 14 -1.96 -3.76 -10.86
CA LYS A 14 -2.81 -2.68 -10.35
C LYS A 14 -2.43 -1.29 -10.88
N ASN A 15 -1.14 -0.94 -10.84
CA ASN A 15 -0.67 0.34 -11.39
C ASN A 15 -0.91 0.44 -12.90
N SER A 16 -0.72 -0.64 -13.62
CA SER A 16 -0.95 -0.67 -15.07
C SER A 16 -2.43 -0.53 -15.43
N ALA A 17 -3.33 -1.10 -14.60
CA ALA A 17 -4.76 -0.91 -14.75
C ALA A 17 -5.17 0.56 -14.47
N ALA A 18 -4.60 1.17 -13.42
CA ALA A 18 -4.82 2.59 -13.13
C ALA A 18 -4.34 3.49 -14.28
N VAL A 19 -3.14 3.25 -14.82
CA VAL A 19 -2.62 4.00 -15.98
C VAL A 19 -3.52 3.84 -17.21
N ALA A 20 -4.06 2.64 -17.46
CA ALA A 20 -5.00 2.43 -18.56
C ALA A 20 -6.29 3.24 -18.37
N MET A 21 -6.79 3.37 -17.14
CA MET A 21 -7.95 4.22 -16.85
C MET A 21 -7.65 5.71 -17.06
N ILE A 22 -6.46 6.18 -16.63
CA ILE A 22 -6.02 7.57 -16.90
C ILE A 22 -6.10 7.88 -18.41
N ASN A 23 -5.58 6.97 -19.23
CA ASN A 23 -5.57 7.14 -20.69
C ASN A 23 -6.98 7.12 -21.31
N ALA A 24 -7.97 6.55 -20.60
CA ALA A 24 -9.36 6.51 -21.05
C ALA A 24 -10.19 7.69 -20.55
N CYS A 25 -9.65 8.53 -19.66
CA CYS A 25 -10.34 9.70 -19.14
C CYS A 25 -10.47 10.79 -20.21
N PRO A 26 -11.57 11.55 -20.20
CA PRO A 26 -11.72 12.71 -21.07
C PRO A 26 -10.60 13.74 -20.84
N VAL A 27 -10.24 14.46 -21.91
CA VAL A 27 -9.27 15.56 -21.82
C VAL A 27 -9.84 16.65 -20.88
N GLY A 28 -9.00 17.09 -19.94
CA GLY A 28 -9.39 18.10 -18.95
C GLY A 28 -9.84 17.51 -17.61
N THR A 29 -10.04 16.19 -17.49
CA THR A 29 -10.32 15.52 -16.21
C THR A 29 -9.04 15.47 -15.37
N GLU A 30 -9.08 15.97 -14.15
CA GLU A 30 -7.97 15.86 -13.21
C GLU A 30 -7.96 14.46 -12.56
N VAL A 31 -7.10 13.59 -13.07
CA VAL A 31 -6.95 12.21 -12.54
C VAL A 31 -5.64 12.08 -11.80
N ARG A 32 -5.69 11.60 -10.55
CA ARG A 32 -4.49 11.38 -9.75
C ARG A 32 -4.42 9.96 -9.21
N MET A 33 -3.20 9.42 -9.18
CA MET A 33 -2.92 8.14 -8.55
C MET A 33 -2.48 8.34 -7.11
N TYR A 34 -2.97 7.46 -6.23
CA TYR A 34 -2.66 7.45 -4.80
C TYR A 34 -2.32 6.03 -4.35
N ALA A 35 -1.61 5.97 -3.23
CA ALA A 35 -1.40 4.73 -2.49
C ALA A 35 -1.50 5.01 -0.98
N TYR A 36 -2.07 4.10 -0.21
CA TYR A 36 -2.01 4.14 1.25
C TYR A 36 -0.56 4.15 1.74
N ALA A 37 0.31 3.43 1.03
CA ALA A 37 1.74 3.40 1.31
C ALA A 37 2.48 4.73 1.03
N ASP A 38 1.88 5.74 0.38
CA ASP A 38 2.55 7.02 0.14
C ASP A 38 2.84 7.75 1.46
N ALA A 39 1.83 7.82 2.36
CA ALA A 39 1.98 8.41 3.68
C ALA A 39 2.98 7.62 4.54
N LEU A 40 2.93 6.29 4.48
CA LEU A 40 3.88 5.41 5.14
C LEU A 40 5.32 5.68 4.69
N ARG A 41 5.58 5.75 3.39
CA ARG A 41 6.91 6.06 2.85
C ARG A 41 7.40 7.44 3.29
N ALA A 42 6.51 8.43 3.25
CA ALA A 42 6.85 9.79 3.67
C ALA A 42 7.19 9.86 5.16
N GLU A 43 6.42 9.18 6.02
CA GLU A 43 6.65 9.14 7.45
C GLU A 43 7.96 8.44 7.80
N VAL A 44 8.22 7.26 7.23
CA VAL A 44 9.47 6.53 7.47
C VAL A 44 10.68 7.32 6.95
N LYS A 45 10.57 7.95 5.78
CA LYS A 45 11.62 8.81 5.23
C LYS A 45 11.92 10.00 6.17
N ALA A 46 10.87 10.63 6.70
CA ALA A 46 11.06 11.73 7.65
C ALA A 46 11.76 11.27 8.91
N ALA A 47 11.36 10.12 9.49
CA ALA A 47 11.98 9.56 10.67
C ALA A 47 13.45 9.20 10.45
N VAL A 48 13.78 8.61 9.30
CA VAL A 48 15.18 8.30 8.92
C VAL A 48 16.01 9.57 8.79
N ASN A 49 15.48 10.60 8.12
CA ASN A 49 16.19 11.87 7.92
C ASN A 49 16.40 12.59 9.25
N GLU A 50 15.39 12.65 10.11
CA GLU A 50 15.47 13.26 11.45
C GLU A 50 16.49 12.54 12.34
N ALA A 51 16.59 11.24 12.22
CA ALA A 51 17.60 10.46 12.95
C ALA A 51 19.03 10.69 12.44
N GLY A 52 19.21 11.18 11.21
CA GLY A 52 20.51 11.30 10.56
C GLY A 52 20.93 10.02 9.83
N GLY A 53 19.98 9.23 9.43
CA GLY A 53 20.15 7.97 8.70
C GLY A 53 19.49 6.78 9.41
N LEU A 54 19.37 5.66 8.72
CA LEU A 54 18.70 4.48 9.28
C LEU A 54 19.43 3.91 10.49
N LYS A 55 20.73 3.75 10.41
CA LYS A 55 21.55 3.24 11.52
C LYS A 55 21.39 4.10 12.78
N ALA A 56 21.30 5.44 12.58
CA ALA A 56 21.04 6.36 13.67
C ALA A 56 19.61 6.23 14.21
N LEU A 57 18.62 5.98 13.35
CA LEU A 57 17.23 5.71 13.75
C LEU A 57 17.16 4.45 14.64
N ILE A 58 17.82 3.38 14.21
CA ILE A 58 17.89 2.13 14.95
C ILE A 58 18.57 2.34 16.30
N ASN A 59 19.73 3.04 16.33
CA ASN A 59 20.50 3.28 17.55
C ASN A 59 19.82 4.24 18.54
N ARG A 60 18.90 5.10 18.09
CA ARG A 60 18.10 5.97 18.99
C ARG A 60 17.00 5.22 19.74
N GLY A 61 16.85 3.93 19.47
CA GLY A 61 15.80 3.16 20.09
C GLY A 61 14.43 3.65 19.67
N TYR A 62 14.02 3.32 18.46
CA TYR A 62 12.60 3.43 18.14
C TYR A 62 11.89 2.45 19.05
N VAL A 63 11.42 2.95 20.20
CA VAL A 63 10.76 2.14 21.20
C VAL A 63 9.38 1.83 20.68
N TRP A 64 9.13 0.57 20.46
CA TRP A 64 7.78 0.04 20.33
C TRP A 64 7.11 0.18 21.71
N GLU A 65 6.22 1.13 21.87
CA GLU A 65 5.34 1.24 23.06
C GLU A 65 4.16 0.27 22.97
N GLY A 66 4.35 -0.91 22.47
CA GLY A 66 3.31 -1.93 22.39
C GLY A 66 3.62 -3.07 23.36
N SER A 67 2.64 -3.51 24.13
CA SER A 67 2.66 -4.72 24.95
C SER A 67 2.76 -5.99 24.08
N GLY A 68 3.81 -6.11 23.28
CA GLY A 68 4.06 -7.23 22.39
C GLY A 68 5.09 -8.20 22.96
N VAL A 69 5.00 -9.44 22.56
CA VAL A 69 6.03 -10.44 22.75
C VAL A 69 6.96 -10.34 21.54
N CYS A 70 8.26 -10.17 21.77
CA CYS A 70 9.26 -10.25 20.73
C CYS A 70 9.21 -11.60 19.99
N GLY A 71 9.63 -11.65 18.74
CA GLY A 71 9.75 -12.90 17.99
C GLY A 71 10.71 -13.93 18.62
N CYS A 72 11.51 -13.54 19.62
CA CYS A 72 12.29 -14.43 20.47
C CYS A 72 11.47 -15.10 21.60
N GLY A 73 10.23 -14.68 21.82
CA GLY A 73 9.35 -15.20 22.88
C GLY A 73 9.43 -14.45 24.21
N GLU A 74 10.23 -13.39 24.31
CA GLU A 74 10.37 -12.59 25.53
C GLU A 74 9.50 -11.31 25.48
N SER A 75 9.19 -10.75 26.64
CA SER A 75 8.50 -9.46 26.73
C SER A 75 9.38 -8.36 26.16
N MET A 76 8.76 -7.42 25.46
CA MET A 76 9.46 -6.26 24.89
C MET A 76 10.16 -5.41 25.96
N ASP A 77 9.61 -5.40 27.18
CA ASP A 77 10.21 -4.68 28.32
C ASP A 77 11.50 -5.34 28.83
N ALA A 78 11.79 -6.58 28.45
CA ALA A 78 13.01 -7.30 28.83
C ALA A 78 14.23 -6.90 28.01
N HIS A 79 14.03 -6.15 26.91
CA HIS A 79 15.12 -5.75 26.01
C HIS A 79 15.64 -4.35 26.39
N SER A 80 16.92 -4.30 26.77
CA SER A 80 17.61 -3.05 27.12
C SER A 80 18.09 -2.23 25.91
N GLU A 81 17.96 -2.78 24.70
CA GLU A 81 18.41 -2.16 23.46
C GLU A 81 17.26 -1.79 22.53
N PRO A 82 17.48 -0.87 21.58
CA PRO A 82 16.45 -0.45 20.64
C PRO A 82 15.80 -1.62 19.91
N PHE A 83 14.48 -1.62 19.87
CA PHE A 83 13.69 -2.68 19.23
C PHE A 83 14.16 -3.06 17.84
N LEU A 84 14.39 -2.07 16.97
CA LEU A 84 14.85 -2.32 15.59
C LEU A 84 16.24 -2.95 15.53
N ALA A 85 17.14 -2.61 16.44
CA ALA A 85 18.48 -3.19 16.49
C ALA A 85 18.45 -4.68 16.84
N ASN A 86 17.56 -5.09 17.75
CA ASN A 86 17.51 -6.44 18.29
C ASN A 86 16.56 -7.38 17.55
N HIS A 87 15.49 -6.85 16.94
CA HIS A 87 14.39 -7.65 16.43
C HIS A 87 14.10 -7.44 14.94
N ALA A 88 14.68 -6.40 14.33
CA ALA A 88 14.59 -6.25 12.89
C ALA A 88 15.38 -7.38 12.19
N PRO A 89 14.87 -7.97 11.12
CA PRO A 89 15.65 -8.87 10.29
C PRO A 89 16.97 -8.19 9.91
N ASN A 90 18.09 -8.94 9.97
CA ASN A 90 19.44 -8.41 9.67
C ASN A 90 19.51 -7.66 8.33
N GLU A 91 18.66 -8.04 7.36
CA GLU A 91 18.54 -7.41 6.06
C GLU A 91 17.98 -5.97 6.14
N MET A 92 17.17 -5.65 7.15
CA MET A 92 16.67 -4.29 7.38
C MET A 92 17.74 -3.34 7.88
N LEU A 93 18.83 -3.86 8.43
CA LEU A 93 19.90 -3.12 9.06
C LEU A 93 21.05 -2.77 8.10
N ARG A 94 20.98 -3.21 6.85
CA ARG A 94 22.05 -2.99 5.88
C ARG A 94 21.92 -1.62 5.22
N GLU A 95 22.89 -0.75 5.47
CA GLU A 95 22.98 0.61 4.90
C GLU A 95 22.99 0.61 3.35
N GLU A 96 23.48 -0.45 2.72
CA GLU A 96 23.54 -0.59 1.26
C GLU A 96 22.18 -0.55 0.56
N TYR A 97 21.08 -0.72 1.33
CA TYR A 97 19.72 -0.68 0.81
C TYR A 97 19.04 0.70 0.90
N PHE A 98 19.75 1.70 1.41
CA PHE A 98 19.14 2.97 1.79
C PHE A 98 19.02 4.04 0.71
N PRO A 99 19.90 4.18 -0.30
CA PRO A 99 19.68 5.19 -1.33
C PRO A 99 18.33 5.04 -2.05
N ASP A 100 17.87 3.79 -2.24
CA ASP A 100 16.66 3.45 -2.98
C ASP A 100 15.55 2.81 -2.12
N TRP A 101 15.65 2.87 -0.82
CA TRP A 101 14.72 2.21 0.09
C TRP A 101 13.25 2.62 -0.09
N VAL A 102 12.97 3.77 -0.70
CA VAL A 102 11.62 4.24 -1.04
C VAL A 102 11.05 3.51 -2.25
N LYS A 103 11.90 2.93 -3.10
CA LYS A 103 11.52 2.29 -4.37
C LYS A 103 12.00 0.86 -4.55
N ALA A 104 12.45 0.17 -3.52
CA ALA A 104 12.97 -1.16 -3.72
C ALA A 104 11.94 -2.08 -4.38
N GLU A 105 12.18 -2.42 -5.63
CA GLU A 105 11.39 -3.41 -6.35
C GLU A 105 11.70 -4.84 -5.88
N ASP A 106 12.86 -5.04 -5.25
CA ASP A 106 13.38 -6.32 -4.78
C ASP A 106 13.08 -6.65 -3.31
N GLY A 107 12.30 -5.80 -2.64
CA GLY A 107 11.68 -6.12 -1.35
C GLY A 107 12.47 -5.80 -0.09
N LYS A 108 13.68 -5.28 -0.14
CA LYS A 108 14.50 -5.12 1.07
C LYS A 108 14.10 -3.95 1.98
N PRO A 109 13.90 -2.73 1.50
CA PRO A 109 13.24 -1.69 2.29
C PRO A 109 11.76 -1.98 2.55
N ARG A 110 11.14 -2.89 1.77
CA ARG A 110 9.77 -3.33 1.98
C ARG A 110 9.56 -3.93 3.37
N THR A 111 10.54 -4.61 3.94
CA THR A 111 10.43 -5.19 5.27
C THR A 111 10.26 -4.12 6.35
N LEU A 112 11.03 -3.02 6.31
CA LEU A 112 10.83 -1.88 7.21
C LEU A 112 9.46 -1.23 7.02
N LEU A 113 9.03 -1.04 5.77
CA LEU A 113 7.72 -0.48 5.48
C LEU A 113 6.57 -1.39 5.94
N GLN A 114 6.71 -2.71 5.79
CA GLN A 114 5.72 -3.67 6.28
C GLN A 114 5.59 -3.60 7.79
N TRP A 115 6.71 -3.65 8.50
CA TRP A 115 6.73 -3.53 9.96
C TRP A 115 6.15 -2.19 10.43
N TRP A 116 6.65 -1.07 9.90
CA TRP A 116 6.16 0.26 10.30
C TRP A 116 4.69 0.46 10.01
N GLY A 117 4.26 0.02 8.83
CA GLY A 117 2.88 0.18 8.38
C GLY A 117 1.89 -0.72 9.11
N THR A 118 2.24 -1.97 9.35
CA THR A 118 1.34 -2.99 9.89
C THR A 118 1.56 -3.19 11.39
N ASP A 119 2.78 -3.58 11.77
CA ASP A 119 3.05 -4.01 13.14
C ASP A 119 3.17 -2.84 14.11
N TYR A 120 3.58 -1.66 13.63
CA TYR A 120 3.69 -0.46 14.45
C TYR A 120 2.44 0.43 14.35
N ARG A 121 2.14 1.03 13.19
CA ARG A 121 1.05 2.01 13.10
C ARG A 121 -0.35 1.40 13.13
N ARG A 122 -0.58 0.33 12.38
CA ARG A 122 -1.91 -0.30 12.37
C ARG A 122 -2.22 -1.06 13.66
N ALA A 123 -1.22 -1.53 14.40
CA ALA A 123 -1.43 -2.10 15.74
C ALA A 123 -1.96 -1.06 16.74
N GLN A 124 -1.54 0.20 16.61
CA GLN A 124 -2.04 1.31 17.43
C GLN A 124 -3.40 1.82 16.96
N ASP A 125 -3.59 1.88 15.63
CA ASP A 125 -4.78 2.38 14.99
C ASP A 125 -4.96 1.80 13.59
N VAL A 126 -5.88 0.87 13.47
CA VAL A 126 -6.18 0.15 12.23
C VAL A 126 -6.52 1.08 11.05
N ASN A 127 -7.08 2.26 11.32
CA ASN A 127 -7.50 3.25 10.34
C ASN A 127 -6.47 4.37 10.12
N TYR A 128 -5.26 4.26 10.68
CA TYR A 128 -4.25 5.32 10.57
C TYR A 128 -4.00 5.74 9.12
N TRP A 129 -3.68 4.80 8.23
CA TRP A 129 -3.40 5.09 6.82
C TRP A 129 -4.64 5.52 6.03
N VAL A 130 -5.81 5.00 6.38
CA VAL A 130 -7.09 5.43 5.80
C VAL A 130 -7.31 6.93 6.08
N ARG A 131 -7.12 7.37 7.32
CA ARG A 131 -7.26 8.80 7.66
C ARG A 131 -6.24 9.69 6.95
N GLN A 132 -4.98 9.23 6.81
CA GLN A 132 -3.95 9.98 6.10
C GLN A 132 -4.34 10.19 4.63
N LEU A 133 -4.78 9.13 3.95
CA LEU A 133 -5.19 9.24 2.55
C LEU A 133 -6.48 10.06 2.40
N THR A 134 -7.49 9.85 3.26
CA THR A 134 -8.74 10.63 3.23
C THR A 134 -8.48 12.13 3.40
N ALA A 135 -7.63 12.50 4.34
CA ALA A 135 -7.24 13.91 4.55
C ALA A 135 -6.52 14.49 3.31
N ARG A 136 -5.69 13.69 2.65
CA ARG A 136 -5.02 14.09 1.41
C ARG A 136 -6.02 14.29 0.26
N LEU A 137 -6.95 13.36 0.08
CA LEU A 137 -7.99 13.45 -0.95
C LEU A 137 -8.89 14.69 -0.74
N HIS A 138 -9.28 14.98 0.50
CA HIS A 138 -10.06 16.18 0.83
C HIS A 138 -9.31 17.48 0.55
N ARG A 139 -7.99 17.50 0.68
CA ARG A 139 -7.18 18.68 0.38
C ARG A 139 -6.96 18.86 -1.12
N GLU A 140 -6.72 17.77 -1.84
CA GLU A 140 -6.32 17.79 -3.25
C GLU A 140 -7.50 17.82 -4.22
N GLN A 141 -8.66 17.24 -3.82
CA GLN A 141 -9.93 17.27 -4.56
C GLN A 141 -9.83 16.95 -6.07
N PRO A 142 -9.15 15.88 -6.52
CA PRO A 142 -9.14 15.53 -7.94
C PRO A 142 -10.53 15.14 -8.43
N ASP A 143 -10.78 15.22 -9.74
CA ASP A 143 -12.03 14.69 -10.31
C ASP A 143 -12.11 13.16 -10.13
N VAL A 144 -10.98 12.48 -10.35
CA VAL A 144 -10.84 11.03 -10.19
C VAL A 144 -9.60 10.68 -9.36
N ALA A 145 -9.79 9.93 -8.29
CA ALA A 145 -8.75 9.37 -7.44
C ALA A 145 -8.60 7.85 -7.68
N LEU A 146 -7.43 7.41 -8.14
CA LEU A 146 -7.10 6.01 -8.39
C LEU A 146 -6.16 5.50 -7.29
N ILE A 147 -6.64 4.61 -6.41
CA ILE A 147 -5.89 4.07 -5.26
C ILE A 147 -5.35 2.69 -5.64
N THR A 148 -4.02 2.52 -5.74
CA THR A 148 -3.40 1.37 -6.40
C THR A 148 -2.91 0.26 -5.47
N ASP A 149 -3.10 0.39 -4.16
CA ASP A 149 -2.57 -0.55 -3.18
C ASP A 149 -3.57 -0.94 -2.07
N VAL A 150 -4.83 -1.06 -2.42
CA VAL A 150 -5.86 -1.55 -1.48
C VAL A 150 -5.54 -2.97 -1.04
N ARG A 151 -5.36 -3.18 0.28
CA ARG A 151 -4.91 -4.44 0.87
C ARG A 151 -5.72 -4.92 2.06
N PHE A 152 -6.49 -4.04 2.68
CA PHE A 152 -7.22 -4.35 3.91
C PHE A 152 -8.72 -4.03 3.78
N PRO A 153 -9.58 -4.78 4.50
CA PRO A 153 -11.02 -4.56 4.46
C PRO A 153 -11.44 -3.13 4.82
N ASN A 154 -10.82 -2.51 5.84
CA ASN A 154 -11.12 -1.13 6.23
C ASN A 154 -10.74 -0.09 5.15
N GLU A 155 -9.80 -0.40 4.28
CA GLU A 155 -9.46 0.44 3.11
C GLU A 155 -10.55 0.34 2.04
N VAL A 156 -11.07 -0.87 1.82
CA VAL A 156 -12.24 -1.10 0.95
C VAL A 156 -13.46 -0.36 1.48
N ASP A 157 -13.76 -0.50 2.77
CA ASP A 157 -14.89 0.16 3.43
C ASP A 157 -14.82 1.68 3.27
N ALA A 158 -13.64 2.27 3.43
CA ALA A 158 -13.45 3.71 3.26
C ALA A 158 -13.73 4.18 1.83
N ILE A 159 -13.36 3.38 0.82
CA ILE A 159 -13.65 3.68 -0.58
C ILE A 159 -15.16 3.59 -0.85
N HIS A 160 -15.83 2.55 -0.36
CA HIS A 160 -17.28 2.40 -0.51
C HIS A 160 -18.05 3.50 0.23
N GLN A 161 -17.64 3.89 1.43
CA GLN A 161 -18.22 4.99 2.19
C GLN A 161 -18.11 6.34 1.45
N ALA A 162 -17.05 6.51 0.65
CA ALA A 162 -16.88 7.67 -0.22
C ALA A 162 -17.69 7.57 -1.54
N GLY A 163 -18.53 6.54 -1.71
CA GLY A 163 -19.29 6.29 -2.95
C GLY A 163 -18.41 5.79 -4.11
N GLY A 164 -17.23 5.28 -3.81
CA GLY A 164 -16.27 4.76 -4.78
C GLY A 164 -16.46 3.28 -5.11
N TYR A 165 -15.57 2.75 -5.93
CA TYR A 165 -15.57 1.37 -6.41
C TYR A 165 -14.25 0.68 -6.12
N VAL A 166 -14.29 -0.63 -5.86
CA VAL A 166 -13.09 -1.46 -5.69
C VAL A 166 -13.01 -2.53 -6.78
N ILE A 167 -11.80 -2.67 -7.34
CA ILE A 167 -11.52 -3.55 -8.48
C ILE A 167 -10.49 -4.59 -8.07
N LYS A 168 -10.84 -5.86 -8.18
CA LYS A 168 -9.88 -6.95 -8.05
C LYS A 168 -9.05 -7.06 -9.32
N VAL A 169 -7.72 -7.06 -9.20
CA VAL A 169 -6.81 -7.27 -10.33
C VAL A 169 -6.06 -8.57 -10.16
N THR A 170 -6.21 -9.49 -11.11
CA THR A 170 -5.61 -10.82 -11.10
C THR A 170 -4.95 -11.13 -12.45
N ARG A 171 -3.69 -11.57 -12.41
CA ARG A 171 -3.02 -12.15 -13.56
C ARG A 171 -3.34 -13.64 -13.63
N THR A 172 -3.71 -14.12 -14.82
CA THR A 172 -3.93 -15.55 -15.05
C THR A 172 -2.62 -16.30 -15.29
N THR A 173 -1.54 -15.60 -15.64
CA THR A 173 -0.19 -16.14 -15.75
C THR A 173 0.52 -15.99 -14.41
N PRO A 174 1.08 -17.06 -13.82
CA PRO A 174 1.83 -16.97 -12.58
C PRO A 174 2.95 -15.93 -12.69
N PRO A 175 3.24 -15.17 -11.63
CA PRO A 175 4.40 -14.29 -11.64
C PRO A 175 5.69 -15.11 -11.70
N ASP A 176 6.68 -14.63 -12.45
CA ASP A 176 7.98 -15.28 -12.61
C ASP A 176 8.77 -15.44 -11.30
N VAL A 177 8.38 -14.72 -10.25
CA VAL A 177 9.00 -14.75 -8.93
C VAL A 177 7.91 -14.91 -7.87
N LEU A 178 8.02 -15.95 -7.06
CA LEU A 178 7.22 -16.12 -5.86
C LEU A 178 7.67 -15.07 -4.83
N VAL A 179 6.77 -14.14 -4.49
CA VAL A 179 7.01 -13.18 -3.40
C VAL A 179 6.59 -13.88 -2.11
N PRO A 180 7.42 -13.88 -1.05
CA PRO A 180 7.00 -14.40 0.25
C PRO A 180 5.68 -13.74 0.69
N SER A 181 4.76 -14.55 1.16
CA SER A 181 3.45 -14.08 1.64
C SER A 181 3.66 -13.29 2.94
N HIS A 182 3.15 -12.06 2.97
CA HIS A 182 3.03 -11.26 4.19
C HIS A 182 1.54 -11.10 4.50
N PRO A 183 1.09 -11.04 5.76
CA PRO A 183 -0.33 -10.89 6.11
C PRO A 183 -1.04 -9.81 5.30
N SER A 184 -0.39 -8.66 5.06
CA SER A 184 -0.96 -7.58 4.23
C SER A 184 -1.16 -7.93 2.75
N GLU A 185 -0.68 -9.07 2.28
CA GLU A 185 -0.88 -9.53 0.88
C GLU A 185 -2.06 -10.52 0.79
N ASP A 186 -2.49 -11.09 1.92
CA ASP A 186 -3.52 -12.14 1.96
C ASP A 186 -4.84 -11.72 2.61
N GLU A 187 -4.90 -10.56 3.27
CA GLU A 187 -6.10 -10.05 3.97
C GLU A 187 -7.36 -9.94 3.09
N LEU A 188 -7.20 -9.71 1.79
CA LEU A 188 -8.30 -9.66 0.83
C LEU A 188 -8.41 -10.92 -0.03
N SER A 189 -7.74 -12.03 0.32
CA SER A 189 -7.77 -13.25 -0.48
C SER A 189 -9.17 -13.84 -0.57
N ASP A 190 -9.92 -13.86 0.53
CA ASP A 190 -11.28 -14.39 0.64
C ASP A 190 -12.36 -13.30 0.50
N TYR A 191 -11.95 -12.07 0.23
CA TYR A 191 -12.89 -10.96 0.07
C TYR A 191 -13.71 -11.12 -1.21
N THR A 192 -15.03 -11.01 -1.11
CA THR A 192 -15.98 -11.21 -2.21
C THR A 192 -16.72 -9.97 -2.65
N GLY A 193 -16.58 -8.86 -1.92
CA GLY A 193 -17.32 -7.60 -2.17
C GLY A 193 -16.70 -6.69 -3.23
N TRP A 194 -16.00 -7.23 -4.23
CA TRP A 194 -15.46 -6.47 -5.34
C TRP A 194 -16.55 -5.99 -6.29
N ASP A 195 -16.53 -4.71 -6.66
CA ASP A 195 -17.48 -4.15 -7.65
C ASP A 195 -17.18 -4.61 -9.08
N PHE A 196 -15.89 -4.81 -9.37
CA PHE A 196 -15.40 -5.28 -10.66
C PHE A 196 -14.20 -6.21 -10.48
N GLU A 197 -13.94 -7.01 -11.51
CA GLU A 197 -12.76 -7.85 -11.57
C GLU A 197 -12.07 -7.72 -12.93
N ILE A 198 -10.74 -7.56 -12.91
CA ILE A 198 -9.85 -7.66 -14.06
C ILE A 198 -9.10 -8.97 -13.95
N LYS A 199 -9.33 -9.88 -14.91
CA LYS A 199 -8.56 -11.11 -15.07
C LYS A 199 -7.87 -11.07 -16.41
N ALA A 200 -6.54 -10.93 -16.42
CA ALA A 200 -5.79 -10.74 -17.65
C ALA A 200 -4.57 -11.64 -17.74
N LYS A 201 -4.35 -12.23 -18.91
CA LYS A 201 -3.16 -13.03 -19.24
C LYS A 201 -1.98 -12.16 -19.63
N ASP A 202 -2.24 -10.98 -20.19
CA ASP A 202 -1.24 -10.05 -20.70
C ASP A 202 -1.65 -8.58 -20.50
N MET A 203 -0.76 -7.68 -20.85
CA MET A 203 -0.97 -6.24 -20.67
C MET A 203 -2.01 -5.65 -21.62
N ALA A 204 -2.20 -6.22 -22.80
CA ALA A 204 -3.20 -5.74 -23.76
C ALA A 204 -4.62 -6.04 -23.24
N GLU A 205 -4.83 -7.26 -22.76
CA GLU A 205 -6.08 -7.66 -22.15
C GLU A 205 -6.40 -6.87 -20.89
N LEU A 206 -5.40 -6.65 -20.01
CA LEU A 206 -5.54 -5.85 -18.80
C LEU A 206 -6.00 -4.42 -19.14
N ARG A 207 -5.34 -3.75 -20.09
CA ARG A 207 -5.69 -2.39 -20.53
C ARG A 207 -7.12 -2.34 -21.04
N LYS A 208 -7.49 -3.26 -21.94
CA LYS A 208 -8.83 -3.34 -22.52
C LYS A 208 -9.91 -3.48 -21.46
N GLN A 209 -9.71 -4.37 -20.48
CA GLN A 209 -10.66 -4.56 -19.38
C GLN A 209 -10.73 -3.33 -18.46
N ALA A 210 -9.58 -2.73 -18.10
CA ALA A 210 -9.52 -1.53 -17.27
C ALA A 210 -10.27 -0.35 -17.92
N GLU A 211 -10.03 -0.08 -19.20
CA GLU A 211 -10.72 0.97 -19.96
C GLU A 211 -12.24 0.72 -20.05
N ALA A 212 -12.66 -0.52 -20.26
CA ALA A 212 -14.08 -0.87 -20.33
C ALA A 212 -14.79 -0.65 -18.98
N ILE A 213 -14.13 -1.03 -17.88
CA ILE A 213 -14.63 -0.79 -16.52
C ILE A 213 -14.71 0.72 -16.25
N TYR A 214 -13.66 1.49 -16.59
CA TYR A 214 -13.68 2.94 -16.41
C TYR A 214 -14.86 3.59 -17.12
N ARG A 215 -15.08 3.29 -18.42
CA ARG A 215 -16.22 3.83 -19.19
C ARG A 215 -17.57 3.48 -18.56
N LYS A 216 -17.71 2.28 -17.99
CA LYS A 216 -18.92 1.85 -17.29
C LYS A 216 -19.16 2.66 -16.01
N ILE A 217 -18.09 2.93 -15.24
CA ILE A 217 -18.17 3.73 -14.01
C ILE A 217 -18.41 5.20 -14.37
N ALA A 218 -17.63 5.78 -15.28
CA ALA A 218 -17.74 7.17 -15.71
C ALA A 218 -19.14 7.50 -16.25
N GLY A 219 -19.72 6.60 -17.05
CA GLY A 219 -21.08 6.76 -17.56
C GLY A 219 -22.16 6.82 -16.46
N LYS A 220 -21.94 6.21 -15.29
CA LYS A 220 -22.86 6.32 -14.13
C LYS A 220 -22.70 7.66 -13.40
N HIS A 221 -21.56 8.32 -13.50
CA HIS A 221 -21.24 9.56 -12.81
C HIS A 221 -21.32 10.80 -13.72
N GLY A 222 -21.62 10.63 -15.00
CA GLY A 222 -21.70 11.74 -15.96
C GLY A 222 -20.35 12.40 -16.27
N ILE A 223 -19.27 11.62 -16.18
CA ILE A 223 -17.88 12.05 -16.45
C ILE A 223 -17.42 11.54 -17.80
#